data_ed32bc91aada41176a773603f1409040
#
_entry.id   ed32bc91aada41176a773603f1409040
#
_cell.length_a   1.000
_cell.length_b   1.000
_cell.length_c   1.000
_cell.angle_alpha   90.00
_cell.angle_beta   90.00
_cell.angle_gamma   90.00
#
_symmetry.space_group_name_H-M   'P 1'
#
loop_
_entity.id
_entity.type
_entity.pdbx_description
1 polymer ?
#
loop_
_entity_poly.entity_id
_entity_poly.type
_entity_poly.pdbx_seq_one_letter_code
_entity_poly.pdbx_strand_id
1 'polypeptide(L)' 'MNVDPLLRRVETTAVSRQLSERRLEAEERKLATGTSTSFFVFQAQRDLAQARNNELLAVIDYRRSIVDLDTVQEAPLR' A
#
# COMPACT_ATOMS: atom_id res chain seq x y z
N MET A 1 18.21 14.41 0.82
CA MET A 1 17.93 14.21 0.56
C MET A 1 17.13 13.65 0.59
N ASN A 2 16.80 13.43 0.46
CA ASN A 2 16.05 13.08 0.43
C ASN A 2 15.53 12.02 0.25
N VAL A 3 15.49 11.44 0.74
CA VAL A 3 15.19 10.41 0.61
C VAL A 3 14.19 10.27 0.13
N ASP A 4 13.80 10.30 -0.03
CA ASP A 4 13.15 10.27 -0.79
C ASP A 4 11.76 10.18 -0.53
N PRO A 5 10.92 11.12 -1.02
CA PRO A 5 9.49 11.06 -0.84
C PRO A 5 8.91 9.76 -1.35
N LEU A 6 9.51 9.18 -2.35
CA LEU A 6 8.99 7.92 -2.89
C LEU A 6 9.20 6.77 -1.93
N LEU A 7 10.36 6.72 -1.29
CA LEU A 7 10.60 5.68 -0.31
C LEU A 7 9.68 5.86 0.90
N ARG A 8 9.50 7.10 1.32
CA ARG A 8 8.61 7.37 2.43
C ARG A 8 7.18 6.94 2.10
N ARG A 9 6.78 7.13 0.86
CA ARG A 9 5.45 6.73 0.43
C ARG A 9 5.31 5.21 0.48
N VAL A 10 6.35 4.47 0.11
CA VAL A 10 6.33 3.01 0.20
C VAL A 10 6.12 2.60 1.66
N GLU A 11 6.82 3.23 2.59
CA GLU A 11 6.69 2.90 3.99
C GLU A 11 5.30 3.24 4.52
N THR A 12 4.78 4.40 4.16
CA THR A 12 3.49 4.83 4.62
C THR A 12 2.37 3.94 4.10
N THR A 13 2.44 3.56 2.84
CA THR A 13 1.42 2.70 2.27
C THR A 13 1.51 1.28 2.84
N ALA A 14 2.70 0.82 3.21
CA ALA A 14 2.83 -0.48 3.85
C ALA A 14 2.15 -0.49 5.22
N VAL A 15 2.33 0.57 6.01
CA VAL A 15 1.68 0.68 7.30
C VAL A 15 0.17 0.75 7.13
N SER A 16 -0.29 1.52 6.16
CA SER A 16 -1.71 1.66 5.89
C SER A 16 -2.32 0.31 5.50
N ARG A 17 -1.62 -0.47 4.69
CA ARG A 17 -2.11 -1.80 4.32
C ARG A 17 -2.20 -2.70 5.56
N GLN A 18 -1.20 -2.66 6.42
CA GLN A 18 -1.22 -3.48 7.63
C GLN A 18 -2.38 -3.12 8.54
N LEU A 19 -2.65 -1.83 8.69
CA LEU A 19 -3.78 -1.39 9.50
C LEU A 19 -5.09 -1.86 8.90
N SER A 20 -5.20 -1.81 7.57
CA SER A 20 -6.42 -2.27 6.92
C SER A 20 -6.61 -3.77 7.08
N GLU A 21 -5.52 -4.54 7.07
CA GLU A 21 -5.61 -5.98 7.31
C GLU A 21 -6.14 -6.26 8.72
N ARG A 22 -5.62 -5.54 9.71
CA ARG A 22 -6.07 -5.73 11.07
C ARG A 22 -7.52 -5.33 11.26
N ARG A 23 -7.91 -4.27 10.57
CA ARG A 23 -9.28 -3.80 10.65
C ARG A 23 -10.24 -4.84 10.08
N LEU A 24 -9.87 -5.44 8.94
CA LEU A 24 -10.70 -6.47 8.36
C LEU A 24 -10.83 -7.65 9.30
N GLU A 25 -9.73 -8.10 9.90
CA GLU A 25 -9.79 -9.20 10.85
C GLU A 25 -10.70 -8.88 12.02
N ALA A 26 -10.62 -7.64 12.51
CA ALA A 26 -11.46 -7.24 13.62
C ALA A 26 -12.94 -7.27 13.24
N GLU A 27 -13.27 -6.79 12.03
CA GLU A 27 -14.67 -6.77 11.60
C GLU A 27 -15.18 -8.19 11.37
N GLU A 28 -14.32 -9.08 10.86
CA GLU A 28 -14.74 -10.47 10.69
C GLU A 28 -15.01 -11.15 12.04
N ARG A 29 -14.20 -10.87 13.05
CA ARG A 29 -14.44 -11.42 14.37
C ARG A 29 -15.73 -10.86 14.96
N LYS A 30 -15.98 -9.58 14.76
CA LYS A 30 -17.20 -8.97 15.26
C LYS A 30 -18.43 -9.53 14.54
N LEU A 31 -18.32 -9.81 13.26
CA LEU A 31 -19.41 -10.41 12.54
C LEU A 31 -19.72 -11.79 13.11
N ALA A 32 -18.67 -12.57 13.39
CA ALA A 32 -18.88 -13.92 13.93
C ALA A 32 -19.57 -13.89 15.28
N THR A 33 -19.37 -12.83 16.08
CA THR A 33 -20.01 -12.73 17.38
C THR A 33 -21.30 -11.92 17.34
N GLY A 34 -21.70 -11.47 16.15
CA GLY A 34 -22.96 -10.74 16.04
C GLY A 34 -22.88 -9.26 16.34
N THR A 35 -21.69 -8.70 16.49
CA THR A 35 -21.55 -7.29 16.82
C THR A 35 -21.14 -6.42 15.63
N SER A 36 -21.10 -6.99 14.44
CA SER A 36 -20.88 -6.21 13.23
C SER A 36 -21.83 -6.72 12.15
N THR A 37 -21.76 -6.15 10.97
CA THR A 37 -22.64 -6.54 9.87
C THR A 37 -21.79 -6.86 8.65
N SER A 38 -22.40 -7.56 7.70
CA SER A 38 -21.74 -7.86 6.45
C SER A 38 -21.30 -6.60 5.73
N PHE A 39 -22.07 -5.53 5.89
CA PHE A 39 -21.74 -4.27 5.25
C PHE A 39 -20.37 -3.77 5.71
N PHE A 40 -20.13 -3.82 7.01
CA PHE A 40 -18.85 -3.33 7.55
C PHE A 40 -17.70 -4.23 7.13
N VAL A 41 -17.94 -5.54 7.02
CA VAL A 41 -16.91 -6.45 6.53
C VAL A 41 -16.58 -6.14 5.07
N PHE A 42 -17.60 -5.94 4.22
CA PHE A 42 -17.37 -5.61 2.83
C PHE A 42 -16.63 -4.29 2.69
N GLN A 43 -16.97 -3.32 3.53
CA GLN A 43 -16.30 -2.04 3.49
C GLN A 43 -14.83 -2.19 3.88
N ALA A 44 -14.54 -2.99 4.90
CA ALA A 44 -13.16 -3.23 5.30
C ALA A 44 -12.38 -3.98 4.22
N GLN A 45 -13.05 -4.90 3.52
CA GLN A 45 -12.40 -5.61 2.41
C GLN A 45 -12.05 -4.65 1.29
N ARG A 46 -12.94 -3.74 0.99
CA ARG A 46 -12.70 -2.76 -0.06
C ARG A 46 -11.56 -1.82 0.33
N ASP A 47 -11.54 -1.41 1.60
CA ASP A 47 -10.47 -0.54 2.08
C ASP A 47 -9.13 -1.23 2.01
N LEU A 48 -9.08 -2.53 2.32
CA LEU A 48 -7.84 -3.28 2.22
C LEU A 48 -7.39 -3.39 0.77
N ALA A 49 -8.32 -3.65 -0.14
CA ALA A 49 -7.97 -3.74 -1.56
C ALA A 49 -7.38 -2.41 -2.04
N GLN A 50 -7.96 -1.30 -1.60
CA GLN A 50 -7.45 0.01 -1.95
C GLN A 50 -6.05 0.22 -1.37
N ALA A 51 -5.84 -0.17 -0.12
CA ALA A 51 -4.55 -0.01 0.53
C ALA A 51 -3.48 -0.84 -0.17
N ARG A 52 -3.83 -2.07 -0.58
CA ARG A 52 -2.90 -2.91 -1.32
C ARG A 52 -2.53 -2.31 -2.67
N ASN A 53 -3.52 -1.75 -3.33
CA ASN A 53 -3.27 -1.10 -4.62
C ASN A 53 -2.37 0.11 -4.46
N ASN A 54 -2.60 0.89 -3.41
CA ASN A 54 -1.78 2.07 -3.16
C ASN A 54 -0.33 1.67 -2.86
N GLU A 55 -0.15 0.60 -2.11
CA GLU A 55 1.19 0.13 -1.81
C GLU A 55 1.88 -0.37 -3.07
N LEU A 56 1.17 -1.11 -3.89
CA LEU A 56 1.74 -1.62 -5.13
C LEU A 56 2.19 -0.48 -6.03
N LEU A 57 1.37 0.53 -6.19
CA LEU A 57 1.72 1.67 -7.01
C LEU A 57 2.91 2.43 -6.44
N ALA A 58 2.98 2.54 -5.12
CA ALA A 58 4.11 3.22 -4.50
C ALA A 58 5.41 2.46 -4.74
N VAL A 59 5.37 1.13 -4.65
CA VAL A 59 6.55 0.31 -4.89
C VAL A 59 6.97 0.41 -6.35
N ILE A 60 6.01 0.38 -7.26
CA ILE A 60 6.30 0.49 -8.67
C ILE A 60 6.95 1.84 -8.98
N ASP A 61 6.39 2.90 -8.43
CA ASP A 61 6.94 4.24 -8.67
C ASP A 61 8.35 4.37 -8.11
N TYR A 62 8.58 3.78 -6.94
CA TYR A 62 9.91 3.83 -6.35
C TYR A 62 10.91 3.07 -7.22
N ARG A 63 10.56 1.88 -7.67
CA ARG A 63 11.45 1.10 -8.51
C ARG A 63 11.71 1.77 -9.84
N ARG A 64 10.68 2.40 -10.39
CA ARG A 64 10.81 3.12 -11.61
C ARG A 64 11.76 4.28 -11.47
N SER A 65 11.73 4.99 -10.35
CA SER A 65 12.63 6.10 -10.15
C SER A 65 14.08 5.62 -10.09
N ILE A 66 14.32 4.45 -9.53
CA ILE A 66 15.66 3.90 -9.46
C ILE A 66 16.14 3.49 -10.85
N VAL A 67 15.27 2.86 -11.61
CA VAL A 67 15.62 2.44 -12.95
C VAL A 67 15.88 3.66 -13.85
N ASP A 68 15.05 4.66 -13.72
CA ASP A 68 15.24 5.87 -14.51
C ASP A 68 16.57 6.53 -14.20
N LEU A 69 16.94 6.53 -12.94
CA LEU A 69 18.20 7.12 -12.55
C LEU A 69 19.36 6.33 -13.14
N ASP A 70 19.29 5.01 -13.08
CA ASP A 70 20.32 4.18 -13.67
C ASP A 70 20.40 4.38 -15.17
N THR A 71 19.27 4.49 -15.82
CA THR A 71 19.24 4.69 -17.26
C THR A 71 19.89 6.00 -17.64
N VAL A 72 19.60 7.03 -16.87
CA VAL A 72 20.20 8.31 -17.15
C VAL A 72 21.72 8.26 -16.96
N GLN A 73 22.16 7.52 -15.97
CA GLN A 73 23.57 7.46 -15.71
C GLN A 73 24.30 6.63 -16.76
N GLU A 74 23.63 5.61 -17.29
CA GLU A 74 24.30 4.80 -18.22
C GLU A 74 24.12 5.23 -19.60
N ALA A 75 23.04 5.80 -19.90
CA ALA A 75 22.75 6.12 -21.24
C ALA A 75 23.49 7.25 -21.82
N PRO A 76 24.13 8.00 -21.11
CA PRO A 76 24.68 9.15 -21.70
C PRO A 76 25.60 8.82 -22.70
N LEU A 77 25.87 7.74 -22.85
CA LEU A 77 26.70 7.45 -23.64
C LEU A 77 26.31 7.41 -24.87
N ARG A 78 25.50 7.53 -25.17
CA ARG A 78 25.19 7.40 -26.34
C ARG A 78 24.78 8.33 -26.77
#